data_98262f3535211c55b40d21dd72840e92
#
_entry.id   98262f3535211c55b40d21dd72840e92
#
_cell.length_a   1.000
_cell.length_b   1.000
_cell.length_c   1.000
_cell.angle_alpha   90.00
_cell.angle_beta   90.00
_cell.angle_gamma   90.00
#
_symmetry.space_group_name_H-M   'P 1'
#
loop_
_entity.id
_entity.type
_entity.pdbx_description
1 polymer ?
#
loop_
_entity_poly.entity_id
_entity_poly.type
_entity_poly.pdbx_seq_one_letter_code
_entity_poly.pdbx_strand_id
1 'polypeptide(L)'
;WYTTRHGAGVLPGETDVNNLSTKIIDNTNVHNEWQGSIRYAMFDVDRFVGRVMRDLNVVQFVEGKFNLSFAINAIDQCDNKKIHYIMDGRENWTGAIDFANVISENFALLPNFAGCYLGAGDDARYTADRD
;
A
#
# COMPACT_ATOMS: atom_id res chain seq x y z
N TRP A 1 -0.20 -0.08 -9.26
CA TRP A 1 -1.21 -0.98 -8.73
C TRP A 1 -1.95 -0.35 -7.58
N TYR A 2 -3.19 -0.67 -7.51
CA TYR A 2 -4.15 -0.08 -6.60
C TYR A 2 -4.65 -1.19 -5.68
N THR A 3 -4.38 -1.15 -4.41
CA THR A 3 -4.85 -2.15 -3.45
C THR A 3 -6.16 -1.71 -2.77
N THR A 4 -7.06 -1.16 -3.55
CA THR A 4 -8.39 -0.83 -3.06
C THR A 4 -9.43 -1.79 -3.62
N ARG A 5 -10.58 -1.85 -2.97
CA ARG A 5 -11.73 -2.62 -3.41
C ARG A 5 -12.97 -1.74 -3.36
N HIS A 6 -13.75 -1.79 -4.41
CA HIS A 6 -15.07 -1.20 -4.46
C HIS A 6 -16.16 -2.23 -4.13
N GLY A 7 -17.20 -1.78 -3.43
CA GLY A 7 -18.38 -2.58 -3.11
C GLY A 7 -18.32 -3.35 -1.79
N ALA A 8 -19.41 -4.03 -1.48
CA ALA A 8 -19.72 -4.64 -0.18
C ALA A 8 -19.13 -6.06 0.05
N GLY A 9 -18.24 -6.54 -0.83
CA GLY A 9 -17.65 -7.87 -0.66
C GLY A 9 -16.66 -7.96 0.50
N VAL A 10 -16.20 -9.16 0.82
CA VAL A 10 -15.21 -9.41 1.89
C VAL A 10 -13.95 -8.58 1.65
N LEU A 11 -13.53 -7.81 2.65
CA LEU A 11 -12.25 -7.09 2.69
C LEU A 11 -11.32 -7.86 3.64
N PRO A 12 -10.34 -8.61 3.12
CA PRO A 12 -9.42 -9.36 3.96
C PRO A 12 -8.60 -8.44 4.87
N GLY A 13 -8.49 -8.80 6.15
CA GLY A 13 -7.80 -7.96 7.13
C GLY A 13 -8.59 -6.73 7.55
N GLU A 14 -9.92 -6.68 7.25
CA GLU A 14 -10.78 -5.58 7.67
C GLU A 14 -10.72 -5.35 9.17
N THR A 15 -10.55 -4.10 9.55
CA THR A 15 -10.42 -3.67 10.94
C THR A 15 -10.99 -2.27 11.13
N ASP A 16 -11.20 -1.89 12.38
CA ASP A 16 -11.54 -0.52 12.71
C ASP A 16 -10.37 0.42 12.38
N VAL A 17 -10.69 1.62 11.89
CA VAL A 17 -9.69 2.63 11.51
C VAL A 17 -8.77 2.99 12.69
N ASN A 18 -9.31 3.01 13.91
CA ASN A 18 -8.53 3.33 15.12
C ASN A 18 -7.45 2.28 15.43
N ASN A 19 -7.60 1.05 14.92
CA ASN A 19 -6.56 0.02 15.03
C ASN A 19 -5.40 0.26 14.04
N LEU A 20 -5.61 1.11 13.03
CA LEU A 20 -4.58 1.48 12.05
C LEU A 20 -3.91 2.79 12.43
N SER A 21 -4.70 3.84 12.68
CA SER A 21 -4.21 5.13 13.10
C SER A 21 -5.36 6.01 13.59
N THR A 22 -5.12 6.76 14.66
CA THR A 22 -6.06 7.76 15.17
C THR A 22 -6.10 9.05 14.35
N LYS A 23 -5.18 9.18 13.39
CA LYS A 23 -5.04 10.37 12.53
C LYS A 23 -5.75 10.25 11.19
N ILE A 24 -6.25 9.08 10.83
CA ILE A 24 -6.98 8.90 9.57
C ILE A 24 -8.32 9.61 9.66
N ILE A 25 -8.47 10.64 8.85
CA ILE A 25 -9.72 11.41 8.71
C ILE A 25 -10.09 11.40 7.24
N ASP A 26 -11.22 10.79 6.92
CA ASP A 26 -11.78 10.83 5.58
C ASP A 26 -12.99 11.80 5.54
N ASN A 27 -12.77 12.94 4.92
CA ASN A 27 -13.79 13.95 4.73
C ASN A 27 -14.48 13.85 3.35
N THR A 28 -14.05 12.93 2.50
CA THR A 28 -14.44 12.85 1.09
C THR A 28 -15.43 11.72 0.81
N ASN A 29 -15.30 10.59 1.51
CA ASN A 29 -16.14 9.41 1.31
C ASN A 29 -17.30 9.40 2.29
N VAL A 30 -18.31 10.24 2.03
CA VAL A 30 -19.52 10.29 2.82
C VAL A 30 -20.32 8.99 2.62
N HIS A 31 -20.89 8.48 3.73
CA HIS A 31 -21.77 7.32 3.68
C HIS A 31 -22.88 7.51 2.65
N ASN A 32 -23.12 6.50 1.85
CA ASN A 32 -24.23 6.45 0.90
C ASN A 32 -24.90 5.07 0.90
N GLU A 33 -26.16 5.02 0.46
CA GLU A 33 -26.98 3.80 0.48
C GLU A 33 -26.46 2.68 -0.43
N TRP A 34 -25.63 3.00 -1.43
CA TRP A 34 -25.13 2.05 -2.42
C TRP A 34 -23.81 1.42 -2.04
N GLN A 35 -22.93 2.19 -1.43
CA GLN A 35 -21.56 1.76 -1.12
C GLN A 35 -21.28 1.68 0.39
N GLY A 36 -22.18 2.23 1.21
CA GLY A 36 -21.98 2.34 2.64
C GLY A 36 -20.92 3.38 3.01
N SER A 37 -20.18 3.11 4.06
CA SER A 37 -19.03 3.92 4.50
C SER A 37 -17.72 3.32 3.98
N ILE A 38 -16.66 4.14 3.97
CA ILE A 38 -15.32 3.64 3.70
C ILE A 38 -14.94 2.56 4.71
N ARG A 39 -14.26 1.55 4.22
CA ARG A 39 -13.79 0.41 5.01
C ARG A 39 -12.27 0.37 5.01
N TYR A 40 -11.70 -0.05 6.10
CA TYR A 40 -10.27 -0.08 6.30
C TYR A 40 -9.78 -1.50 6.53
N ALA A 41 -8.59 -1.80 6.08
CA ALA A 41 -7.93 -3.06 6.33
C ALA A 41 -6.44 -2.86 6.60
N MET A 42 -5.87 -3.72 7.41
CA MET A 42 -4.43 -3.79 7.59
C MET A 42 -3.76 -4.19 6.27
N PHE A 43 -2.67 -3.52 5.93
CA PHE A 43 -1.94 -3.83 4.72
C PHE A 43 -1.22 -5.17 4.86
N ASP A 44 -1.53 -6.11 3.99
CA ASP A 44 -0.95 -7.45 3.95
C ASP A 44 0.08 -7.51 2.81
N VAL A 45 1.36 -7.53 3.17
CA VAL A 45 2.49 -7.51 2.24
C VAL A 45 2.46 -8.74 1.33
N ASP A 46 2.21 -9.93 1.90
CA ASP A 46 2.24 -11.19 1.13
C ASP A 46 1.16 -11.20 0.05
N ARG A 47 -0.03 -10.74 0.41
CA ARG A 47 -1.16 -10.61 -0.54
C ARG A 47 -0.89 -9.57 -1.61
N PHE A 48 -0.29 -8.44 -1.22
CA PHE A 48 0.09 -7.39 -2.16
C PHE A 48 1.11 -7.90 -3.17
N VAL A 49 2.20 -8.49 -2.69
CA VAL A 49 3.26 -9.07 -3.53
C VAL A 49 2.66 -10.14 -4.46
N GLY A 50 1.90 -11.08 -3.92
CA GLY A 50 1.28 -12.14 -4.72
C GLY A 50 0.30 -11.61 -5.79
N ARG A 51 -0.38 -10.49 -5.53
CA ARG A 51 -1.27 -9.84 -6.52
C ARG A 51 -0.46 -9.17 -7.63
N VAL A 52 0.53 -8.38 -7.26
CA VAL A 52 1.41 -7.70 -8.23
C VAL A 52 2.11 -8.73 -9.12
N MET A 53 2.67 -9.80 -8.54
CA MET A 53 3.34 -10.84 -9.31
C MET A 53 2.42 -11.58 -10.28
N ARG A 54 1.16 -11.82 -9.90
CA ARG A 54 0.16 -12.40 -10.84
C ARG A 54 -0.14 -11.46 -12.00
N ASP A 55 -0.32 -10.17 -11.71
CA ASP A 55 -0.60 -9.17 -12.73
C ASP A 55 0.59 -9.00 -13.68
N LEU A 56 1.82 -9.01 -13.14
CA LEU A 56 3.06 -8.98 -13.94
C LEU A 56 3.19 -10.19 -14.87
N ASN A 57 2.82 -11.39 -14.40
CA ASN A 57 2.83 -12.58 -15.24
C ASN A 57 1.88 -12.43 -16.45
N VAL A 58 0.77 -11.74 -16.30
CA VAL A 58 -0.14 -11.45 -17.43
C VAL A 58 0.48 -10.41 -18.38
N VAL A 59 1.11 -9.37 -17.82
CA VAL A 59 1.71 -8.27 -18.61
C VAL A 59 2.91 -8.76 -19.43
N GLN A 60 3.62 -9.79 -19.00
CA GLN A 60 4.74 -10.39 -19.77
C GLN A 60 4.32 -10.88 -21.17
N PHE A 61 3.05 -11.16 -21.38
CA PHE A 61 2.51 -11.55 -22.69
C PHE A 61 2.13 -10.35 -23.56
N VAL A 62 2.15 -9.15 -23.02
CA VAL A 62 1.90 -7.90 -23.75
C VAL A 62 3.26 -7.32 -24.13
N GLU A 63 3.52 -7.16 -25.42
CA GLU A 63 4.74 -6.51 -25.90
C GLU A 63 4.85 -5.09 -25.33
N GLY A 64 5.82 -4.87 -24.45
CA GLY A 64 6.07 -3.54 -23.88
C GLY A 64 7.16 -3.59 -22.80
N LYS A 65 8.03 -2.59 -22.80
CA LYS A 65 8.94 -2.34 -21.68
C LYS A 65 8.20 -1.47 -20.65
N PHE A 66 8.15 -1.92 -19.42
CA PHE A 66 7.60 -1.13 -18.31
C PHE A 66 8.62 -1.05 -17.17
N ASN A 67 8.53 0.02 -16.40
CA ASN A 67 9.21 0.14 -15.12
C ASN A 67 8.17 0.04 -14.00
N LEU A 68 8.46 -0.77 -13.00
CA LEU A 68 7.62 -0.93 -11.82
C LEU A 68 8.12 -0.02 -10.71
N SER A 69 7.23 0.83 -10.21
CA SER A 69 7.46 1.63 -9.01
C SER A 69 6.23 1.60 -8.13
N PHE A 70 6.41 1.77 -6.83
CA PHE A 70 5.32 1.91 -5.88
C PHE A 70 5.31 3.29 -5.27
N ALA A 71 4.12 3.82 -5.00
CA ALA A 71 3.92 5.02 -4.21
C ALA A 71 3.20 4.64 -2.91
N ILE A 72 3.79 5.01 -1.78
CA ILE A 72 3.21 4.85 -0.45
C ILE A 72 2.85 6.25 0.02
N ASN A 73 1.57 6.59 -0.02
CA ASN A 73 1.06 7.92 0.28
C ASN A 73 0.45 8.00 1.69
N ALA A 74 0.15 9.22 2.12
CA ALA A 74 -0.53 9.51 3.38
C ALA A 74 0.21 9.04 4.64
N ILE A 75 1.53 9.06 4.62
CA ILE A 75 2.39 8.67 5.76
C ILE A 75 2.18 9.59 6.97
N ASP A 76 1.80 10.83 6.73
CA ASP A 76 1.43 11.82 7.75
C ASP A 76 0.20 11.41 8.58
N GLN A 77 -0.67 10.55 8.02
CA GLN A 77 -1.83 10.00 8.70
C GLN A 77 -1.51 8.77 9.56
N CYS A 78 -0.29 8.29 9.56
CA CYS A 78 0.14 7.20 10.43
C CYS A 78 0.54 7.71 11.81
N ASP A 79 0.08 7.04 12.89
CA ASP A 79 0.45 7.37 14.25
C ASP A 79 1.97 7.20 14.47
N ASN A 80 2.59 8.25 15.01
CA ASN A 80 4.05 8.29 15.22
C ASN A 80 4.87 7.96 13.95
N LYS A 81 4.30 8.18 12.75
CA LYS A 81 4.90 7.83 11.45
C LYS A 81 5.24 6.34 11.34
N LYS A 82 4.52 5.48 12.06
CA LYS A 82 4.64 4.03 11.99
C LYS A 82 3.52 3.44 11.16
N ILE A 83 3.89 2.56 10.27
CA ILE A 83 2.98 1.79 9.44
C ILE A 83 2.75 0.44 10.11
N HIS A 84 1.49 0.06 10.26
CA HIS A 84 1.06 -1.22 10.77
C HIS A 84 0.69 -2.13 9.59
N TYR A 85 1.29 -3.31 9.50
CA TYR A 85 1.12 -4.22 8.38
C TYR A 85 1.25 -5.68 8.79
N ILE A 86 0.78 -6.59 7.94
CA ILE A 86 0.93 -8.05 8.08
C ILE A 86 2.00 -8.52 7.09
N MET A 87 2.89 -9.38 7.55
CA MET A 87 3.87 -10.10 6.74
C MET A 87 4.16 -11.46 7.39
N ASP A 88 4.24 -12.51 6.60
CA ASP A 88 4.39 -13.90 7.08
C ASP A 88 3.33 -14.28 8.13
N GLY A 89 2.10 -13.78 7.96
CA GLY A 89 0.99 -13.99 8.87
C GLY A 89 1.14 -13.33 10.24
N ARG A 90 2.08 -12.40 10.41
CA ARG A 90 2.36 -11.69 11.67
C ARG A 90 2.14 -10.19 11.50
N GLU A 91 1.65 -9.57 12.56
CA GLU A 91 1.56 -8.12 12.63
C GLU A 91 2.94 -7.50 12.90
N ASN A 92 3.23 -6.44 12.18
CA ASN A 92 4.48 -5.71 12.25
C ASN A 92 4.22 -4.20 12.30
N TRP A 93 5.16 -3.46 12.90
CA TRP A 93 5.14 -2.00 13.00
C TRP A 93 6.50 -1.46 12.63
N THR A 94 6.56 -0.55 11.68
CA THR A 94 7.84 0.04 11.28
C THR A 94 7.68 1.48 10.81
N GLY A 95 8.78 2.21 10.72
CA GLY A 95 8.81 3.52 10.10
C GLY A 95 8.54 3.44 8.59
N ALA A 96 8.16 4.57 8.00
CA ALA A 96 7.79 4.61 6.59
C ALA A 96 8.95 4.23 5.65
N ILE A 97 10.17 4.64 5.97
CA ILE A 97 11.37 4.28 5.18
C ILE A 97 11.62 2.78 5.26
N ASP A 98 11.59 2.20 6.46
CA ASP A 98 11.80 0.76 6.63
C ASP A 98 10.69 -0.05 5.95
N PHE A 99 9.45 0.45 5.98
CA PHE A 99 8.35 -0.18 5.24
C PHE A 99 8.58 -0.15 3.73
N ALA A 100 9.06 0.98 3.19
CA ALA A 100 9.44 1.06 1.79
C ALA A 100 10.55 0.08 1.43
N ASN A 101 11.51 -0.15 2.33
CA ASN A 101 12.54 -1.17 2.17
C ASN A 101 11.94 -2.59 2.16
N VAL A 102 11.02 -2.89 3.08
CA VAL A 102 10.28 -4.18 3.08
C VAL A 102 9.60 -4.42 1.73
N ILE A 103 8.90 -3.42 1.18
CA ILE A 103 8.29 -3.55 -0.14
C ILE A 103 9.35 -3.71 -1.22
N SER A 104 10.41 -2.91 -1.20
CA SER A 104 11.48 -2.94 -2.21
C SER A 104 12.21 -4.28 -2.25
N GLU A 105 12.50 -4.88 -1.12
CA GLU A 105 13.17 -6.18 -1.02
C GLU A 105 12.37 -7.30 -1.70
N ASN A 106 11.04 -7.28 -1.57
CA ASN A 106 10.16 -8.26 -2.22
C ASN A 106 10.17 -8.18 -3.75
N PHE A 107 10.61 -7.06 -4.33
CA PHE A 107 10.65 -6.84 -5.77
C PHE A 107 12.08 -6.62 -6.31
N ALA A 108 13.10 -6.71 -5.45
CA ALA A 108 14.50 -6.41 -5.80
C ALA A 108 15.06 -7.25 -6.94
N LEU A 109 14.54 -8.46 -7.14
CA LEU A 109 14.97 -9.38 -8.21
C LEU A 109 14.30 -9.09 -9.56
N LEU A 110 13.30 -8.22 -9.60
CA LEU A 110 12.67 -7.84 -10.86
C LEU A 110 13.55 -6.83 -11.62
N PRO A 111 13.93 -7.13 -12.88
CA PRO A 111 14.86 -6.28 -13.63
C PRO A 111 14.31 -4.87 -13.91
N ASN A 112 13.01 -4.72 -13.85
CA ASN A 112 12.32 -3.47 -14.16
C ASN A 112 11.82 -2.75 -12.89
N PHE A 113 12.22 -3.17 -11.69
CA PHE A 113 11.84 -2.51 -10.46
C PHE A 113 12.70 -1.26 -10.24
N ALA A 114 12.04 -0.11 -10.18
CA ALA A 114 12.68 1.20 -10.06
C ALA A 114 12.63 1.81 -8.64
N GLY A 115 11.88 1.18 -7.72
CA GLY A 115 11.87 1.58 -6.31
C GLY A 115 10.51 2.01 -5.75
N CYS A 116 10.53 2.52 -4.51
CA CYS A 116 9.36 3.03 -3.80
C CYS A 116 9.49 4.54 -3.60
N TYR A 117 8.37 5.23 -3.75
CA TYR A 117 8.23 6.67 -3.47
C TYR A 117 7.36 6.86 -2.22
N LEU A 118 7.75 7.78 -1.36
CA LEU A 118 7.02 8.10 -0.14
C LEU A 118 6.37 9.47 -0.26
N GLY A 119 5.07 9.56 0.03
CA GLY A 119 4.31 10.80 0.03
C GLY A 119 3.71 11.10 1.41
N ALA A 120 3.90 12.32 1.90
CA ALA A 120 3.37 12.81 3.16
C ALA A 120 2.61 14.13 2.92
N GLY A 121 1.29 14.08 3.06
CA GLY A 121 0.42 15.26 2.84
C GLY A 121 0.52 15.83 1.43
N ASP A 122 0.38 17.14 1.32
CA ASP A 122 0.47 17.87 0.05
C ASP A 122 1.92 18.05 -0.45
N ASP A 123 2.89 17.52 0.26
CA ASP A 123 4.31 17.73 0.01
C ASP A 123 4.96 16.50 -0.62
N ALA A 124 5.08 16.51 -1.95
CA ALA A 124 5.65 15.43 -2.76
C ALA A 124 7.20 15.32 -2.68
N ARG A 125 7.83 15.78 -1.60
CA ARG A 125 9.30 15.95 -1.51
C ARG A 125 10.08 14.77 -0.95
N TYR A 126 9.47 13.60 -0.78
CA TYR A 126 10.18 12.40 -0.30
C TYR A 126 10.29 11.36 -1.41
N THR A 127 11.37 11.44 -2.17
CA THR A 127 11.84 10.33 -3.01
C THR A 127 12.92 9.58 -2.24
N ALA A 128 12.74 8.28 -2.05
CA ALA A 128 13.82 7.41 -1.65
C ALA A 128 14.62 7.08 -2.92
N ASP A 129 15.60 7.93 -3.24
CA ASP A 129 16.56 7.62 -4.29
C ASP A 129 17.44 6.48 -3.80
N ARG A 130 17.56 5.45 -4.63
CA ARG A 130 18.64 4.48 -4.51
C ARG A 130 19.87 5.07 -5.21
N ASP A 131 20.88 5.40 -4.44
CA ASP A 131 22.27 5.42 -4.92
C ASP A 131 22.80 4.01 -5.06
#